data_a55177a486a66b66df42bf5438ccafa1
#
_entry.id   a55177a486a66b66df42bf5438ccafa1
#
_cell.length_a   1.000
_cell.length_b   1.000
_cell.length_c   1.000
_cell.angle_alpha   90.00
_cell.angle_beta   90.00
_cell.angle_gamma   90.00
#
_symmetry.space_group_name_H-M   'P 1'
#
loop_
_entity.id
_entity.type
_entity.pdbx_description
1 polymer ?
#
loop_
_entity_poly.entity_id
_entity_poly.type
_entity_poly.pdbx_seq_one_letter_code
_entity_poly.pdbx_strand_id
1 'polypeptide(L)'
;MRMVSRIKAHYFSIKEVLKTKNMQHPTWKPFSPAIPGRLSSAVRDSLPTTAFAFPRSRKEPLIDAAHVRDAMARFDQVSDVTDTERDLAFSNIQKAANHFDIKMKESDWHQFGSRSV
;
A
#
# COMPACT_ATOMS: atom_id res chain seq x y z
N MET A 1 27.16 30.45 2.64
CA MET A 1 27.15 29.60 2.86
C MET A 1 26.13 28.85 3.32
N ARG A 2 25.28 29.08 3.87
CA ARG A 2 24.26 28.42 4.35
C ARG A 2 23.48 27.78 3.32
N MET A 3 23.45 28.24 2.21
CA MET A 3 22.73 27.65 1.24
C MET A 3 23.20 26.31 0.98
N VAL A 4 24.38 26.08 1.23
CA VAL A 4 24.95 24.78 1.04
C VAL A 4 24.20 23.75 1.84
N SER A 5 23.80 24.11 3.01
CA SER A 5 23.09 23.16 3.82
C SER A 5 21.81 22.74 3.20
N ARG A 6 21.12 23.66 2.62
CA ARG A 6 19.89 23.31 2.05
C ARG A 6 20.07 22.43 0.87
N ILE A 7 21.11 22.65 0.16
CA ILE A 7 21.38 21.82 -0.95
C ILE A 7 21.62 20.41 -0.48
N LYS A 8 22.23 20.27 0.65
CA LYS A 8 22.43 18.96 1.15
C LYS A 8 21.14 18.26 1.41
N ALA A 9 20.19 18.97 1.87
CA ALA A 9 18.90 18.37 2.11
C ALA A 9 18.35 17.84 0.81
N HIS A 10 18.60 18.54 -0.27
CA HIS A 10 18.14 18.03 -1.52
C HIS A 10 18.85 16.76 -1.90
N TYR A 11 20.10 16.67 -1.69
CA TYR A 11 20.79 15.48 -1.99
C TYR A 11 20.27 14.34 -1.22
N PHE A 12 19.87 14.60 0.00
CA PHE A 12 19.34 13.60 0.78
C PHE A 12 18.14 13.07 0.10
N SER A 13 17.27 13.88 -0.43
CA SER A 13 16.11 13.42 -1.13
C SER A 13 16.46 12.57 -2.30
N ILE A 14 17.48 12.91 -2.99
CA ILE A 14 17.89 12.15 -4.13
C ILE A 14 18.30 10.76 -3.72
N LYS A 15 19.00 10.67 -2.62
CA LYS A 15 19.39 9.40 -2.16
C LYS A 15 18.21 8.57 -1.78
N GLU A 16 17.22 9.20 -1.19
CA GLU A 16 16.03 8.48 -0.85
C GLU A 16 15.37 7.96 -2.09
N VAL A 17 15.35 8.76 -3.13
CA VAL A 17 14.76 8.31 -4.37
C VAL A 17 15.48 7.07 -4.89
N LEU A 18 16.78 7.07 -4.83
CA LEU A 18 17.52 5.93 -5.29
C LEU A 18 17.24 4.71 -4.46
N LYS A 19 17.13 4.90 -3.19
CA LYS A 19 16.85 3.80 -2.32
C LYS A 19 15.49 3.25 -2.59
N THR A 20 14.58 4.09 -2.96
CA THR A 20 13.21 3.68 -3.12
C THR A 20 12.82 3.48 -4.56
N LYS A 21 13.79 3.35 -5.44
CA LYS A 21 13.40 3.19 -6.83
C LYS A 21 12.57 1.96 -7.06
N ASN A 22 12.64 1.01 -6.18
CA ASN A 22 11.81 -0.17 -6.29
C ASN A 22 10.51 -0.03 -5.55
N MET A 23 10.33 1.11 -4.90
CA MET A 23 9.10 1.35 -4.19
C MET A 23 8.26 2.28 -5.01
N GLN A 24 7.03 1.97 -5.15
CA GLN A 24 6.12 2.79 -5.92
C GLN A 24 5.49 3.83 -5.03
N HIS A 25 5.18 4.98 -5.58
CA HIS A 25 4.37 5.94 -4.85
C HIS A 25 3.00 5.30 -4.71
N PRO A 26 2.41 5.36 -3.53
CA PRO A 26 1.12 4.73 -3.35
C PRO A 26 0.05 5.38 -4.23
N THR A 27 -0.79 4.54 -4.80
CA THR A 27 -1.90 5.00 -5.60
C THR A 27 -3.21 4.99 -4.81
N TRP A 28 -3.20 4.43 -3.62
CA TRP A 28 -4.41 4.28 -2.83
C TRP A 28 -4.95 5.62 -2.36
N LYS A 29 -6.27 5.75 -2.42
CA LYS A 29 -6.96 6.91 -1.89
C LYS A 29 -8.14 6.44 -1.07
N PRO A 30 -8.47 7.15 0.00
CA PRO A 30 -9.64 6.76 0.80
C PRO A 30 -10.89 6.77 -0.05
N PHE A 31 -11.74 5.80 0.18
CA PHE A 31 -13.01 5.72 -0.54
C PHE A 31 -14.11 6.24 0.36
N SER A 32 -14.93 7.11 -0.19
CA SER A 32 -16.03 7.72 0.53
C SER A 32 -17.23 7.71 -0.37
N PRO A 33 -18.40 7.36 0.15
CA PRO A 33 -18.70 7.08 1.55
C PRO A 33 -18.25 5.69 1.94
N ALA A 34 -18.19 5.46 3.23
CA ALA A 34 -17.82 4.15 3.74
C ALA A 34 -18.89 3.14 3.34
N ILE A 35 -18.44 1.92 3.09
CA ILE A 35 -19.35 0.84 2.74
C ILE A 35 -19.41 -0.10 3.92
N PRO A 36 -20.55 -0.22 4.57
CA PRO A 36 -20.63 -1.10 5.73
C PRO A 36 -20.74 -2.56 5.33
N GLY A 37 -20.18 -3.43 6.13
CA GLY A 37 -20.35 -4.84 5.97
C GLY A 37 -19.55 -5.43 4.85
N ARG A 38 -20.05 -6.56 4.34
CA ARG A 38 -19.35 -7.30 3.35
C ARG A 38 -19.52 -6.69 1.97
N LEU A 39 -18.47 -6.70 1.17
CA LEU A 39 -18.54 -6.20 -0.17
C LEU A 39 -19.20 -7.23 -1.08
N SER A 40 -20.22 -6.82 -1.79
CA SER A 40 -20.78 -7.66 -2.82
C SER A 40 -19.94 -7.50 -4.08
N SER A 41 -20.10 -8.43 -5.02
CA SER A 41 -19.38 -8.33 -6.28
C SER A 41 -19.73 -7.06 -7.02
N ALA A 42 -21.00 -6.68 -7.01
CA ALA A 42 -21.42 -5.48 -7.72
C ALA A 42 -20.78 -4.24 -7.15
N VAL A 43 -20.71 -4.14 -5.82
CA VAL A 43 -20.10 -2.99 -5.18
C VAL A 43 -18.60 -2.99 -5.46
N ARG A 44 -17.98 -4.16 -5.36
CA ARG A 44 -16.56 -4.26 -5.60
C ARG A 44 -16.22 -3.83 -7.02
N ASP A 45 -17.04 -4.22 -7.98
CA ASP A 45 -16.79 -3.86 -9.37
C ASP A 45 -16.95 -2.38 -9.62
N SER A 46 -17.68 -1.69 -8.77
CA SER A 46 -17.87 -0.26 -8.94
C SER A 46 -16.80 0.58 -8.23
N LEU A 47 -15.92 -0.03 -7.46
CA LEU A 47 -14.89 0.71 -6.77
C LEU A 47 -13.85 1.25 -7.76
N PRO A 48 -13.31 2.43 -7.52
CA PRO A 48 -12.25 2.94 -8.37
C PRO A 48 -10.98 2.12 -8.15
N THR A 49 -10.10 2.09 -9.12
CA THR A 49 -8.86 1.33 -8.98
C THR A 49 -8.02 1.83 -7.81
N THR A 50 -8.19 3.09 -7.42
CA THR A 50 -7.44 3.65 -6.31
C THR A 50 -7.85 3.06 -4.97
N ALA A 51 -8.93 2.27 -4.92
CA ALA A 51 -9.34 1.63 -3.68
C ALA A 51 -8.58 0.34 -3.39
N PHE A 52 -7.83 -0.17 -4.36
CA PHE A 52 -7.21 -1.50 -4.24
C PHE A 52 -5.72 -1.42 -3.92
N ALA A 53 -5.25 -2.42 -3.18
CA ALA A 53 -3.81 -2.55 -2.96
C ALA A 53 -3.12 -2.88 -4.29
N PHE A 54 -3.72 -3.79 -5.08
CA PHE A 54 -3.20 -4.16 -6.39
C PHE A 54 -4.14 -3.59 -7.45
N PRO A 55 -3.92 -2.34 -7.84
CA PRO A 55 -4.90 -1.68 -8.72
C PRO A 55 -5.06 -2.32 -10.09
N ARG A 56 -3.96 -2.80 -10.68
CA ARG A 56 -4.06 -3.37 -12.01
C ARG A 56 -4.96 -4.61 -12.02
N SER A 57 -4.78 -5.47 -11.06
CA SER A 57 -5.57 -6.68 -11.00
C SER A 57 -6.80 -6.56 -10.13
N ARG A 58 -7.01 -5.40 -9.54
CA ARG A 58 -8.15 -5.11 -8.68
C ARG A 58 -8.31 -6.13 -7.56
N LYS A 59 -7.21 -6.34 -6.85
CA LYS A 59 -7.22 -7.27 -5.72
C LYS A 59 -6.99 -6.52 -4.42
N GLU A 60 -7.53 -7.06 -3.37
CA GLU A 60 -7.41 -6.56 -2.00
C GLU A 60 -7.89 -5.12 -1.86
N PRO A 61 -9.20 -4.91 -1.86
CA PRO A 61 -9.74 -3.56 -1.63
C PRO A 61 -9.45 -3.08 -0.22
N LEU A 62 -9.05 -1.85 -0.10
CA LEU A 62 -8.64 -1.27 1.18
C LEU A 62 -9.62 -0.18 1.57
N ILE A 63 -10.87 -0.55 1.80
CA ILE A 63 -11.92 0.42 2.03
C ILE A 63 -12.22 0.66 3.49
N ASP A 64 -11.71 -0.16 4.38
CA ASP A 64 -11.88 0.05 5.82
C ASP A 64 -10.80 -0.71 6.55
N ALA A 65 -10.77 -0.58 7.87
CA ALA A 65 -9.73 -1.21 8.68
C ALA A 65 -9.73 -2.73 8.54
N ALA A 66 -10.91 -3.32 8.51
CA ALA A 66 -10.99 -4.77 8.40
C ALA A 66 -10.41 -5.27 7.09
N HIS A 67 -10.70 -4.56 6.00
CA HIS A 67 -10.16 -4.94 4.70
C HIS A 67 -8.64 -4.75 4.65
N VAL A 68 -8.13 -3.73 5.33
CA VAL A 68 -6.69 -3.54 5.38
C VAL A 68 -6.04 -4.70 6.12
N ARG A 69 -6.62 -5.12 7.24
CA ARG A 69 -6.08 -6.26 7.98
C ARG A 69 -6.14 -7.54 7.17
N ASP A 70 -7.21 -7.72 6.42
CA ASP A 70 -7.35 -8.88 5.55
C ASP A 70 -6.28 -8.87 4.45
N ALA A 71 -6.02 -7.69 3.89
CA ALA A 71 -5.01 -7.58 2.84
C ALA A 71 -3.63 -7.95 3.38
N MET A 72 -3.34 -7.53 4.61
CA MET A 72 -2.07 -7.89 5.22
C MET A 72 -1.98 -9.39 5.45
N ALA A 73 -3.06 -10.00 5.88
CA ALA A 73 -3.07 -11.42 6.17
C ALA A 73 -2.97 -12.28 4.91
N ARG A 74 -3.48 -11.79 3.80
CA ARG A 74 -3.50 -12.55 2.55
C ARG A 74 -2.44 -12.15 1.56
N PHE A 75 -1.58 -11.23 1.93
CA PHE A 75 -0.65 -10.63 0.98
C PHE A 75 0.17 -11.67 0.23
N ASP A 76 0.74 -12.63 0.95
CA ASP A 76 1.61 -13.61 0.32
C ASP A 76 0.83 -14.66 -0.46
N GLN A 77 -0.48 -14.63 -0.40
CA GLN A 77 -1.31 -15.57 -1.17
C GLN A 77 -1.84 -14.97 -2.45
N VAL A 78 -1.61 -13.69 -2.69
CA VAL A 78 -2.09 -13.06 -3.90
C VAL A 78 -1.23 -13.55 -5.06
N SER A 79 -1.88 -14.07 -6.08
CA SER A 79 -1.18 -14.65 -7.23
C SER A 79 -1.29 -13.75 -8.44
N ASP A 80 -0.48 -14.07 -9.44
CA ASP A 80 -0.50 -13.36 -10.73
C ASP A 80 -0.15 -11.90 -10.60
N VAL A 81 0.76 -11.59 -9.70
CA VAL A 81 1.26 -10.23 -9.53
C VAL A 81 2.78 -10.28 -9.51
N THR A 82 3.39 -9.22 -9.98
CA THR A 82 4.84 -9.13 -10.00
C THR A 82 5.36 -8.57 -8.69
N ASP A 83 6.65 -8.66 -8.49
CA ASP A 83 7.25 -8.07 -7.29
C ASP A 83 7.09 -6.56 -7.28
N THR A 84 7.14 -5.93 -8.44
CA THR A 84 6.90 -4.50 -8.53
C THR A 84 5.47 -4.18 -8.06
N GLU A 85 4.53 -5.03 -8.44
CA GLU A 85 3.16 -4.84 -7.97
C GLU A 85 3.05 -5.09 -6.47
N ARG A 86 3.84 -5.99 -5.93
CA ARG A 86 3.85 -6.21 -4.49
C ARG A 86 4.44 -5.02 -3.75
N ASP A 87 5.46 -4.38 -4.33
CA ASP A 87 6.00 -3.16 -3.73
C ASP A 87 4.94 -2.06 -3.70
N LEU A 88 4.22 -1.90 -4.79
CA LEU A 88 3.15 -0.91 -4.84
C LEU A 88 2.06 -1.25 -3.84
N ALA A 89 1.66 -2.51 -3.81
CA ALA A 89 0.60 -2.94 -2.91
C ALA A 89 0.99 -2.71 -1.46
N PHE A 90 2.23 -2.95 -1.12
CA PHE A 90 2.68 -2.73 0.25
C PHE A 90 2.61 -1.23 0.59
N SER A 91 3.02 -0.37 -0.34
CA SER A 91 2.91 1.07 -0.13
C SER A 91 1.45 1.49 0.06
N ASN A 92 0.55 0.90 -0.72
CA ASN A 92 -0.87 1.19 -0.61
C ASN A 92 -1.41 0.75 0.75
N ILE A 93 -1.00 -0.43 1.20
CA ILE A 93 -1.43 -0.94 2.49
C ILE A 93 -0.90 -0.05 3.62
N GLN A 94 0.35 0.40 3.51
CA GLN A 94 0.90 1.29 4.53
C GLN A 94 0.10 2.59 4.61
N LYS A 95 -0.23 3.15 3.47
CA LYS A 95 -0.98 4.39 3.44
C LYS A 95 -2.38 4.19 4.03
N ALA A 96 -3.03 3.11 3.65
CA ALA A 96 -4.36 2.82 4.16
C ALA A 96 -4.33 2.50 5.65
N ALA A 97 -3.34 1.76 6.09
CA ALA A 97 -3.20 1.43 7.51
C ALA A 97 -3.03 2.71 8.32
N ASN A 98 -2.23 3.61 7.83
CA ASN A 98 -2.04 4.87 8.51
C ASN A 98 -3.35 5.66 8.56
N HIS A 99 -4.09 5.66 7.47
CA HIS A 99 -5.37 6.37 7.42
C HIS A 99 -6.38 5.79 8.41
N PHE A 100 -6.41 4.47 8.55
CA PHE A 100 -7.37 3.82 9.45
C PHE A 100 -6.77 3.53 10.83
N ASP A 101 -5.60 4.11 11.12
CA ASP A 101 -4.97 4.00 12.43
C ASP A 101 -4.63 2.57 12.80
N ILE A 102 -4.15 1.81 11.85
CA ILE A 102 -3.68 0.46 12.07
C ILE A 102 -2.17 0.49 12.12
N LYS A 103 -1.60 -0.08 13.16
CA LYS A 103 -0.15 -0.13 13.27
C LYS A 103 0.41 -1.32 12.55
N MET A 104 1.44 -1.09 11.76
CA MET A 104 2.10 -2.16 11.04
C MET A 104 3.49 -2.33 11.60
N LYS A 105 3.88 -3.57 11.85
CA LYS A 105 5.23 -3.85 12.31
C LYS A 105 6.15 -4.07 11.13
N GLU A 106 5.60 -4.45 10.00
CA GLU A 106 6.39 -4.77 8.83
C GLU A 106 6.85 -3.51 8.13
N SER A 107 8.09 -3.52 7.66
CA SER A 107 8.60 -2.43 6.85
C SER A 107 8.81 -2.85 5.40
N ASP A 108 8.53 -4.11 5.08
CA ASP A 108 8.78 -4.68 3.78
C ASP A 108 7.80 -5.81 3.60
N TRP A 109 7.28 -5.98 2.41
CA TRP A 109 6.26 -7.01 2.18
C TRP A 109 6.79 -8.44 2.35
N HIS A 110 8.08 -8.63 2.24
CA HIS A 110 8.63 -9.97 2.45
C HIS A 110 8.38 -10.45 3.89
N GLN A 111 8.19 -9.52 4.79
CA GLN A 111 7.97 -9.88 6.18
C GLN A 111 6.59 -10.46 6.41
N PHE A 112 5.66 -10.21 5.51
CA PHE A 112 4.33 -10.79 5.65
C PHE A 112 4.41 -12.32 5.56
N GLY A 113 5.18 -12.82 4.61
CA GLY A 113 5.28 -14.26 4.47
C GLY A 113 5.96 -14.94 5.64
N SER A 114 6.88 -14.25 6.29
CA SER A 114 7.62 -14.87 7.37
C SER A 114 6.77 -15.11 8.59
N ARG A 115 5.59 -14.52 8.65
CA ARG A 115 4.75 -14.75 9.81
C ARG A 115 4.04 -16.07 9.77
N SER A 116 3.98 -16.69 8.64
CA SER A 116 3.24 -17.92 8.53
C SER A 116 3.95 -19.11 9.12
N VAL A 117 5.12 -18.94 9.59
CA VAL A 117 5.86 -20.07 10.15
C VAL A 117 5.53 -20.36 11.61
#